data_178af11a6b6d20148efc4cec0b2e7f4f
#
_entry.id   178af11a6b6d20148efc4cec0b2e7f4f
#
_cell.length_a   1.000
_cell.length_b   1.000
_cell.length_c   1.000
_cell.angle_alpha   90.00
_cell.angle_beta   90.00
_cell.angle_gamma   90.00
#
_symmetry.space_group_name_H-M   'P 1'
#
loop_
_entity.id
_entity.type
_entity.pdbx_description
1 polymer ?
#
loop_
_entity_poly.entity_id
_entity_poly.type
_entity_poly.pdbx_seq_one_letter_code
_entity_poly.pdbx_strand_id
1 'polypeptide(L)'
;IHNSRFQIWKFATMLKNSMNIGTGSITLQNDPRVTKIGSFLRKTKINELPQIINILKGDISLVGPRPLVTKTFTAYNVDVQSKIYNVKPGLTGIGSIIFRDEESIISAVKDEDPHQFYKRVIAPYKGELEMWYQSNCSFLLDLQLIFMTAWVILVPTSKLYEKWFKDLPKRSF
;
A
#
# COMPACT_ATOMS: atom_id res chain seq x y z
N ILE A 1 -4.48 12.22 -11.25
CA ILE A 1 -3.33 13.04 -11.60
C ILE A 1 -3.53 14.38 -10.90
N HIS A 2 -2.48 15.06 -10.47
CA HIS A 2 -2.50 16.36 -9.76
C HIS A 2 -3.12 16.34 -8.35
N ASN A 3 -2.94 15.29 -7.55
CA ASN A 3 -3.39 15.21 -6.15
C ASN A 3 -4.90 15.48 -5.94
N SER A 4 -5.74 15.25 -6.95
CA SER A 4 -7.18 15.36 -6.78
C SER A 4 -7.72 14.23 -5.90
N ARG A 5 -8.63 14.58 -4.98
CA ARG A 5 -9.23 13.61 -4.07
C ARG A 5 -10.35 12.84 -4.79
N PHE A 6 -10.43 11.55 -4.51
CA PHE A 6 -11.51 10.68 -4.99
C PHE A 6 -11.87 9.65 -3.90
N GLN A 7 -13.01 9.00 -4.03
CA GLN A 7 -13.46 7.97 -3.09
C GLN A 7 -13.09 6.59 -3.59
N ILE A 8 -12.47 5.79 -2.72
CA ILE A 8 -12.12 4.39 -3.00
C ILE A 8 -13.23 3.46 -2.53
N TRP A 9 -13.69 2.59 -3.43
CA TRP A 9 -14.65 1.55 -3.11
C TRP A 9 -13.95 0.33 -2.50
N LYS A 10 -14.43 -0.11 -1.32
CA LYS A 10 -13.93 -1.32 -0.64
C LYS A 10 -15.06 -1.99 0.12
N PHE A 11 -14.97 -3.31 0.28
CA PHE A 11 -15.82 -3.97 1.28
C PHE A 11 -15.42 -3.55 2.69
N ALA A 12 -16.41 -3.32 3.56
CA ALA A 12 -16.17 -3.02 4.96
C ALA A 12 -15.59 -4.25 5.68
N THR A 13 -14.44 -4.07 6.29
CA THR A 13 -13.72 -5.13 7.00
C THR A 13 -13.54 -4.86 8.48
N MET A 14 -13.94 -3.68 8.93
CA MET A 14 -13.77 -3.19 10.29
C MET A 14 -15.11 -2.75 10.88
N LEU A 15 -15.12 -2.60 12.20
CA LEU A 15 -16.25 -2.05 12.95
C LEU A 15 -16.58 -0.63 12.45
N LYS A 16 -17.86 -0.25 12.58
CA LYS A 16 -18.30 1.11 12.29
C LYS A 16 -17.50 2.10 13.16
N ASN A 17 -17.15 3.24 12.59
CA ASN A 17 -16.32 4.28 13.22
C ASN A 17 -14.89 3.86 13.62
N SER A 18 -14.37 2.78 13.06
CA SER A 18 -13.01 2.27 13.33
C SER A 18 -11.89 3.32 13.16
N MET A 19 -12.10 4.32 12.30
CA MET A 19 -11.16 5.43 12.08
C MET A 19 -10.96 6.31 13.32
N ASN A 20 -11.94 6.33 14.24
CA ASN A 20 -11.90 7.12 15.47
C ASN A 20 -11.53 6.28 16.71
N ILE A 21 -11.15 5.02 16.52
CA ILE A 21 -10.82 4.07 17.58
C ILE A 21 -9.35 3.66 17.46
N GLY A 22 -8.63 3.60 18.57
CA GLY A 22 -7.25 3.12 18.64
C GLY A 22 -6.29 3.88 17.71
N THR A 23 -5.59 3.16 16.84
CA THR A 23 -4.57 3.71 15.92
C THR A 23 -5.16 4.44 14.69
N GLY A 24 -6.47 4.61 14.61
CA GLY A 24 -7.13 5.36 13.53
C GLY A 24 -6.84 4.78 12.13
N SER A 25 -6.08 5.50 11.30
CA SER A 25 -5.80 5.11 9.91
C SER A 25 -4.77 3.98 9.76
N ILE A 26 -4.00 3.65 10.80
CA ILE A 26 -3.05 2.54 10.79
C ILE A 26 -3.73 1.29 11.33
N THR A 27 -3.60 0.18 10.62
CA THR A 27 -4.07 -1.14 11.08
C THR A 27 -2.87 -1.92 11.63
N LEU A 28 -3.06 -2.52 12.80
CA LEU A 28 -2.07 -3.39 13.43
C LEU A 28 -2.37 -4.86 13.16
N GLN A 29 -1.39 -5.73 13.39
CA GLN A 29 -1.61 -7.17 13.36
C GLN A 29 -2.59 -7.57 14.47
N ASN A 30 -3.60 -8.38 14.14
CA ASN A 30 -4.69 -8.77 15.05
C ASN A 30 -5.49 -7.58 15.62
N ASP A 31 -5.64 -6.52 14.85
CA ASP A 31 -6.38 -5.33 15.22
C ASP A 31 -7.83 -5.68 15.64
N PRO A 32 -8.26 -5.38 16.88
CA PRO A 32 -9.58 -5.74 17.38
C PRO A 32 -10.74 -5.08 16.61
N ARG A 33 -10.46 -4.05 15.83
CA ARG A 33 -11.46 -3.38 14.97
C ARG A 33 -11.80 -4.20 13.73
N VAL A 34 -10.95 -5.18 13.36
CA VAL A 34 -11.16 -6.03 12.18
C VAL A 34 -12.12 -7.16 12.54
N THR A 35 -13.23 -7.28 11.79
CA THR A 35 -14.18 -8.36 11.96
C THR A 35 -13.61 -9.71 11.50
N LYS A 36 -14.17 -10.84 11.95
CA LYS A 36 -13.72 -12.19 11.49
C LYS A 36 -13.82 -12.33 9.97
N ILE A 37 -14.93 -11.91 9.38
CA ILE A 37 -15.13 -11.89 7.92
C ILE A 37 -14.15 -10.89 7.28
N GLY A 38 -13.99 -9.73 7.89
CA GLY A 38 -13.04 -8.71 7.43
C GLY A 38 -11.61 -9.24 7.37
N SER A 39 -11.17 -10.03 8.34
CA SER A 39 -9.85 -10.66 8.35
C SER A 39 -9.66 -11.58 7.14
N PHE A 40 -10.64 -12.43 6.83
CA PHE A 40 -10.60 -13.30 5.65
C PHE A 40 -10.53 -12.46 4.35
N LEU A 41 -11.41 -11.45 4.21
CA LEU A 41 -11.43 -10.58 3.03
C LEU A 41 -10.09 -9.83 2.83
N ARG A 42 -9.44 -9.38 3.92
CA ARG A 42 -8.14 -8.70 3.87
C ARG A 42 -7.01 -9.65 3.46
N LYS A 43 -6.97 -10.87 4.02
CA LYS A 43 -5.97 -11.88 3.68
C LYS A 43 -6.01 -12.27 2.21
N THR A 44 -7.21 -12.42 1.66
CA THR A 44 -7.45 -12.79 0.25
C THR A 44 -7.43 -11.59 -0.69
N LYS A 45 -7.36 -10.34 -0.18
CA LYS A 45 -7.49 -9.10 -0.95
C LYS A 45 -8.85 -8.91 -1.65
N ILE A 46 -9.83 -9.75 -1.38
CA ILE A 46 -11.20 -9.64 -1.91
C ILE A 46 -11.85 -8.32 -1.51
N ASN A 47 -11.49 -7.78 -0.32
CA ASN A 47 -11.98 -6.47 0.12
C ASN A 47 -11.66 -5.32 -0.84
N GLU A 48 -10.70 -5.49 -1.72
CA GLU A 48 -10.27 -4.46 -2.68
C GLU A 48 -10.92 -4.62 -4.06
N LEU A 49 -11.64 -5.73 -4.33
CA LEU A 49 -12.31 -5.95 -5.62
C LEU A 49 -13.26 -4.81 -6.07
N PRO A 50 -14.02 -4.14 -5.16
CA PRO A 50 -14.86 -3.01 -5.59
C PRO A 50 -14.08 -1.84 -6.21
N GLN A 51 -12.75 -1.77 -6.04
CA GLN A 51 -11.91 -0.77 -6.71
C GLN A 51 -11.88 -0.93 -8.23
N ILE A 52 -12.36 -2.05 -8.78
CA ILE A 52 -12.61 -2.21 -10.23
C ILE A 52 -13.51 -1.08 -10.72
N ILE A 53 -14.49 -0.63 -9.92
CA ILE A 53 -15.35 0.51 -10.24
C ILE A 53 -14.51 1.79 -10.40
N ASN A 54 -13.51 2.00 -9.52
CA ASN A 54 -12.61 3.14 -9.64
C ASN A 54 -11.72 3.06 -10.89
N ILE A 55 -11.31 1.86 -11.29
CA ILE A 55 -10.55 1.65 -12.53
C ILE A 55 -11.42 2.00 -13.74
N LEU A 56 -12.65 1.51 -13.80
CA LEU A 56 -13.59 1.79 -14.89
C LEU A 56 -13.96 3.27 -14.99
N LYS A 57 -14.02 3.98 -13.87
CA LYS A 57 -14.19 5.44 -13.81
C LYS A 57 -12.94 6.22 -14.18
N GLY A 58 -11.78 5.57 -14.26
CA GLY A 58 -10.50 6.22 -14.53
C GLY A 58 -9.87 6.93 -13.33
N ASP A 59 -10.40 6.75 -12.11
CA ASP A 59 -9.84 7.31 -10.88
C ASP A 59 -8.45 6.72 -10.57
N ILE A 60 -8.29 5.40 -10.78
CA ILE A 60 -7.05 4.66 -10.57
C ILE A 60 -6.74 3.76 -11.78
N SER A 61 -5.49 3.29 -11.84
CA SER A 61 -5.04 2.25 -12.77
C SER A 61 -4.93 0.88 -12.08
N LEU A 62 -4.62 -0.17 -12.83
CA LEU A 62 -4.30 -1.48 -12.25
C LEU A 62 -2.99 -1.39 -11.46
N VAL A 63 -1.96 -0.78 -12.05
CA VAL A 63 -0.63 -0.65 -11.44
C VAL A 63 -0.31 0.82 -11.21
N GLY A 64 0.30 1.13 -10.08
CA GLY A 64 0.72 2.47 -9.70
C GLY A 64 0.91 2.63 -8.20
N PRO A 65 1.34 3.82 -7.74
CA PRO A 65 1.44 4.16 -6.33
C PRO A 65 0.10 3.94 -5.62
N ARG A 66 0.14 3.36 -4.42
CA ARG A 66 -1.10 3.14 -3.66
C ARG A 66 -1.79 4.46 -3.34
N PRO A 67 -3.13 4.58 -3.53
CA PRO A 67 -3.88 5.75 -3.06
C PRO A 67 -3.75 5.91 -1.55
N LEU A 68 -3.39 7.11 -1.11
CA LEU A 68 -3.12 7.41 0.29
C LEU A 68 -4.19 8.33 0.89
N VAL A 69 -4.50 8.13 2.16
CA VAL A 69 -5.24 9.13 2.94
C VAL A 69 -4.31 10.30 3.29
N THR A 70 -4.87 11.49 3.50
CA THR A 70 -4.07 12.71 3.76
C THR A 70 -3.01 12.50 4.83
N LYS A 71 -3.34 11.82 5.94
CA LYS A 71 -2.40 11.59 7.06
C LYS A 71 -1.16 10.77 6.64
N THR A 72 -1.33 9.74 5.82
CA THR A 72 -0.20 8.96 5.31
C THR A 72 0.53 9.65 4.17
N PHE A 73 -0.17 10.43 3.35
CA PHE A 73 0.45 11.24 2.30
C PHE A 73 1.41 12.28 2.87
N THR A 74 1.01 13.00 3.92
CA THR A 74 1.86 14.01 4.57
C THR A 74 3.03 13.41 5.36
N ALA A 75 3.09 12.10 5.52
CA ALA A 75 4.24 11.41 6.11
C ALA A 75 5.43 11.28 5.14
N TYR A 76 5.18 11.37 3.82
CA TYR A 76 6.25 11.38 2.83
C TYR A 76 7.00 12.72 2.84
N ASN A 77 8.25 12.72 2.39
CA ASN A 77 8.98 13.97 2.19
C ASN A 77 8.35 14.80 1.05
N VAL A 78 8.62 16.11 1.03
CA VAL A 78 8.01 17.06 0.08
C VAL A 78 8.32 16.70 -1.36
N ASP A 79 9.51 16.19 -1.65
CA ASP A 79 9.92 15.80 -3.00
C ASP A 79 9.10 14.62 -3.52
N VAL A 80 8.88 13.59 -2.68
CA VAL A 80 7.99 12.46 -3.01
C VAL A 80 6.54 12.93 -3.15
N GLN A 81 6.05 13.77 -2.22
CA GLN A 81 4.67 14.29 -2.29
C GLN A 81 4.39 15.02 -3.61
N SER A 82 5.36 15.76 -4.11
CA SER A 82 5.22 16.52 -5.37
C SER A 82 5.19 15.64 -6.63
N LYS A 83 5.78 14.46 -6.56
CA LYS A 83 6.00 13.57 -7.72
C LYS A 83 5.14 12.30 -7.71
N ILE A 84 4.78 11.77 -6.51
CA ILE A 84 4.20 10.42 -6.36
C ILE A 84 2.97 10.18 -7.25
N TYR A 85 2.18 11.21 -7.52
CA TYR A 85 1.00 11.14 -8.37
C TYR A 85 1.16 11.84 -9.74
N ASN A 86 2.38 11.93 -10.26
CA ASN A 86 2.61 12.21 -11.68
C ASN A 86 2.10 11.05 -12.55
N VAL A 87 2.02 9.86 -11.98
CA VAL A 87 1.31 8.69 -12.54
C VAL A 87 0.00 8.46 -11.77
N LYS A 88 -0.97 7.76 -12.40
CA LYS A 88 -2.22 7.41 -11.70
C LYS A 88 -1.93 6.48 -10.52
N PRO A 89 -2.61 6.66 -9.38
CA PRO A 89 -2.56 5.68 -8.31
C PRO A 89 -3.09 4.32 -8.80
N GLY A 90 -2.57 3.25 -8.23
CA GLY A 90 -2.87 1.88 -8.66
C GLY A 90 -3.62 1.05 -7.62
N LEU A 91 -4.34 0.03 -8.12
CA LEU A 91 -4.90 -1.04 -7.28
C LEU A 91 -3.77 -1.86 -6.64
N THR A 92 -2.72 -2.13 -7.41
CA THR A 92 -1.47 -2.74 -6.95
C THR A 92 -0.27 -1.91 -7.36
N GLY A 93 0.90 -2.22 -6.81
CA GLY A 93 2.16 -1.56 -7.13
C GLY A 93 3.29 -2.11 -6.28
N ILE A 94 4.51 -1.64 -6.55
CA ILE A 94 5.72 -2.14 -5.90
C ILE A 94 5.66 -1.97 -4.37
N GLY A 95 5.18 -0.83 -3.87
CA GLY A 95 4.98 -0.58 -2.44
C GLY A 95 4.03 -1.59 -1.80
N SER A 96 2.92 -1.96 -2.48
CA SER A 96 1.95 -2.94 -1.97
C SER A 96 2.51 -4.36 -1.92
N ILE A 97 3.41 -4.73 -2.83
CA ILE A 97 4.06 -6.04 -2.88
C ILE A 97 5.09 -6.16 -1.75
N ILE A 98 5.95 -5.17 -1.60
CA ILE A 98 7.08 -5.19 -0.65
C ILE A 98 6.60 -5.01 0.79
N PHE A 99 5.60 -4.16 1.01
CA PHE A 99 5.01 -3.92 2.33
C PHE A 99 3.75 -4.75 2.61
N ARG A 100 3.68 -5.97 2.09
CA ARG A 100 2.60 -6.89 2.42
C ARG A 100 2.52 -7.21 3.91
N ASP A 101 3.66 -7.18 4.59
CA ASP A 101 3.84 -7.43 6.03
C ASP A 101 3.82 -6.16 6.89
N GLU A 102 3.40 -5.01 6.35
CA GLU A 102 3.42 -3.71 7.03
C GLU A 102 2.74 -3.73 8.40
N GLU A 103 1.57 -4.37 8.50
CA GLU A 103 0.85 -4.49 9.78
C GLU A 103 1.69 -5.22 10.84
N SER A 104 2.44 -6.25 10.43
CA SER A 104 3.34 -7.00 11.32
C SER A 104 4.55 -6.18 11.74
N ILE A 105 5.16 -5.44 10.80
CA ILE A 105 6.33 -4.60 11.06
C ILE A 105 5.97 -3.51 12.08
N ILE A 106 4.86 -2.80 11.85
CA ILE A 106 4.43 -1.73 12.76
C ILE A 106 4.06 -2.31 14.12
N SER A 107 3.42 -3.48 14.18
CA SER A 107 3.02 -4.13 15.43
C SER A 107 4.19 -4.67 16.24
N ALA A 108 5.34 -4.92 15.62
CA ALA A 108 6.53 -5.38 16.31
C ALA A 108 7.21 -4.26 17.14
N VAL A 109 6.95 -3.01 16.80
CA VAL A 109 7.49 -1.85 17.50
C VAL A 109 6.58 -1.49 18.67
N LYS A 110 7.08 -1.66 19.91
CA LYS A 110 6.30 -1.45 21.13
C LYS A 110 6.59 -0.10 21.82
N ASP A 111 7.75 0.46 21.54
CA ASP A 111 8.30 1.61 22.29
C ASP A 111 8.08 2.94 21.57
N GLU A 112 7.36 2.96 20.45
CA GLU A 112 7.12 4.16 19.66
C GLU A 112 5.67 4.19 19.14
N ASP A 113 5.13 5.39 18.98
CA ASP A 113 3.81 5.59 18.38
C ASP A 113 3.80 5.07 16.92
N PRO A 114 2.80 4.25 16.51
CA PRO A 114 2.72 3.68 15.16
C PRO A 114 2.79 4.71 14.03
N HIS A 115 2.24 5.92 14.22
CA HIS A 115 2.28 6.96 13.20
C HIS A 115 3.67 7.60 13.11
N GLN A 116 4.37 7.75 14.24
CA GLN A 116 5.74 8.26 14.26
C GLN A 116 6.69 7.26 13.60
N PHE A 117 6.58 5.98 13.95
CA PHE A 117 7.35 4.91 13.30
C PHE A 117 7.08 4.87 11.80
N TYR A 118 5.80 4.93 11.38
CA TYR A 118 5.44 4.98 9.97
C TYR A 118 6.13 6.15 9.24
N LYS A 119 6.06 7.36 9.82
CA LYS A 119 6.65 8.57 9.23
C LYS A 119 8.18 8.50 9.14
N ARG A 120 8.82 7.97 10.19
CA ARG A 120 10.29 7.95 10.30
C ARG A 120 10.92 6.82 9.47
N VAL A 121 10.27 5.66 9.40
CA VAL A 121 10.87 4.44 8.85
C VAL A 121 10.17 3.98 7.57
N ILE A 122 8.83 3.81 7.62
CA ILE A 122 8.09 3.19 6.53
C ILE A 122 7.95 4.13 5.33
N ALA A 123 7.51 5.38 5.58
CA ALA A 123 7.19 6.33 4.51
C ALA A 123 8.42 6.70 3.66
N PRO A 124 9.64 6.94 4.21
CA PRO A 124 10.80 7.21 3.39
C PRO A 124 11.10 6.09 2.39
N TYR A 125 11.18 4.84 2.85
CA TYR A 125 11.47 3.71 1.98
C TYR A 125 10.33 3.43 0.97
N LYS A 126 9.07 3.55 1.38
CA LYS A 126 7.95 3.50 0.41
C LYS A 126 8.08 4.60 -0.65
N GLY A 127 8.46 5.80 -0.25
CA GLY A 127 8.71 6.89 -1.18
C GLY A 127 9.76 6.55 -2.22
N GLU A 128 10.89 5.96 -1.81
CA GLU A 128 11.95 5.51 -2.73
C GLU A 128 11.44 4.45 -3.72
N LEU A 129 10.64 3.48 -3.24
CA LEU A 129 10.04 2.45 -4.10
C LEU A 129 9.08 3.06 -5.14
N GLU A 130 8.25 4.02 -4.75
CA GLU A 130 7.31 4.65 -5.67
C GLU A 130 8.05 5.55 -6.69
N MET A 131 9.15 6.20 -6.29
CA MET A 131 10.00 6.95 -7.21
C MET A 131 10.74 6.01 -8.17
N TRP A 132 11.23 4.86 -7.68
CA TRP A 132 11.81 3.83 -8.53
C TRP A 132 10.79 3.35 -9.59
N TYR A 133 9.54 3.06 -9.18
CA TYR A 133 8.50 2.67 -10.12
C TYR A 133 8.29 3.74 -11.21
N GLN A 134 8.18 5.01 -10.83
CA GLN A 134 7.97 6.09 -11.80
C GLN A 134 9.11 6.20 -12.81
N SER A 135 10.35 6.01 -12.35
CA SER A 135 11.53 6.06 -13.21
C SER A 135 11.65 4.87 -14.18
N ASN A 136 11.00 3.75 -13.84
CA ASN A 136 11.07 2.50 -14.62
C ASN A 136 9.71 2.12 -15.23
N CYS A 137 8.70 2.97 -15.14
CA CYS A 137 7.34 2.68 -15.58
C CYS A 137 7.30 2.23 -17.03
N SER A 138 6.79 1.02 -17.27
CA SER A 138 6.62 0.42 -18.59
C SER A 138 5.53 -0.64 -18.54
N PHE A 139 4.94 -0.92 -19.70
CA PHE A 139 3.92 -1.97 -19.81
C PHE A 139 4.43 -3.34 -19.32
N LEU A 140 5.69 -3.67 -19.62
CA LEU A 140 6.30 -4.92 -19.16
C LEU A 140 6.45 -4.96 -17.63
N LEU A 141 6.90 -3.86 -17.03
CA LEU A 141 6.99 -3.75 -15.57
C LEU A 141 5.61 -3.89 -14.92
N ASP A 142 4.58 -3.30 -15.50
CA ASP A 142 3.21 -3.41 -14.99
C ASP A 142 2.72 -4.87 -15.01
N LEU A 143 2.95 -5.60 -16.10
CA LEU A 143 2.64 -7.04 -16.18
C LEU A 143 3.40 -7.85 -15.12
N GLN A 144 4.68 -7.55 -14.91
CA GLN A 144 5.49 -8.19 -13.88
C GLN A 144 4.96 -7.91 -12.47
N LEU A 145 4.52 -6.68 -12.18
CA LEU A 145 3.94 -6.30 -10.89
C LEU A 145 2.57 -6.96 -10.67
N ILE A 146 1.73 -7.09 -11.71
CA ILE A 146 0.46 -7.83 -11.63
C ILE A 146 0.73 -9.30 -11.29
N PHE A 147 1.64 -9.96 -12.02
CA PHE A 147 2.03 -11.34 -11.75
C PHE A 147 2.58 -11.48 -10.32
N MET A 148 3.50 -10.60 -9.92
CA MET A 148 4.10 -10.63 -8.59
C MET A 148 3.05 -10.44 -7.49
N THR A 149 2.05 -9.59 -7.72
CA THR A 149 0.93 -9.42 -6.78
C THR A 149 0.17 -10.73 -6.57
N ALA A 150 -0.20 -11.42 -7.66
CA ALA A 150 -0.84 -12.73 -7.56
C ALA A 150 0.06 -13.74 -6.85
N TRP A 151 1.35 -13.75 -7.17
CA TRP A 151 2.33 -14.64 -6.55
C TRP A 151 2.43 -14.45 -5.04
N VAL A 152 2.60 -13.21 -4.55
CA VAL A 152 2.73 -12.96 -3.11
C VAL A 152 1.41 -13.14 -2.34
N ILE A 153 0.27 -13.16 -3.02
CA ILE A 153 -1.01 -13.55 -2.42
C ILE A 153 -1.02 -15.06 -2.16
N LEU A 154 -0.54 -15.86 -3.11
CA LEU A 154 -0.49 -17.33 -3.00
C LEU A 154 0.66 -17.80 -2.10
N VAL A 155 1.81 -17.12 -2.15
CA VAL A 155 3.02 -17.46 -1.41
C VAL A 155 3.50 -16.23 -0.60
N PRO A 156 2.85 -15.94 0.56
CA PRO A 156 3.08 -14.70 1.32
C PRO A 156 4.51 -14.47 1.81
N THR A 157 5.28 -15.55 2.00
CA THR A 157 6.67 -15.49 2.47
C THR A 157 7.68 -15.32 1.35
N SER A 158 7.23 -15.30 0.10
CA SER A 158 8.10 -15.20 -1.07
C SER A 158 8.73 -13.82 -1.18
N LYS A 159 10.06 -13.81 -1.38
CA LYS A 159 10.86 -12.63 -1.72
C LYS A 159 11.31 -12.65 -3.19
N LEU A 160 10.50 -13.26 -4.05
CA LEU A 160 10.83 -13.37 -5.48
C LEU A 160 11.07 -12.01 -6.13
N TYR A 161 10.39 -10.96 -5.66
CA TYR A 161 10.57 -9.59 -6.14
C TYR A 161 12.01 -9.08 -6.01
N GLU A 162 12.79 -9.51 -4.98
CA GLU A 162 14.20 -9.13 -4.81
C GLU A 162 15.10 -9.70 -5.93
N LYS A 163 14.72 -10.87 -6.48
CA LYS A 163 15.44 -11.50 -7.59
C LYS A 163 15.03 -10.93 -8.94
N TRP A 164 13.76 -10.51 -9.07
CA TRP A 164 13.22 -10.01 -10.34
C TRP A 164 13.57 -8.56 -10.59
N PHE A 165 13.55 -7.73 -9.56
CA PHE A 165 13.81 -6.30 -9.65
C PHE A 165 15.16 -5.99 -8.98
N LYS A 166 16.26 -6.19 -9.73
CA LYS A 166 17.63 -6.11 -9.20
C LYS A 166 18.02 -4.72 -8.67
N ASP A 167 17.43 -3.67 -9.25
CA ASP A 167 17.75 -2.28 -8.95
C ASP A 167 16.78 -1.64 -7.94
N LEU A 168 16.00 -2.46 -7.23
CA LEU A 168 15.13 -1.96 -6.16
C LEU A 168 15.94 -1.35 -5.01
N PRO A 169 15.48 -0.22 -4.47
CA PRO A 169 15.99 0.28 -3.20
C PRO A 169 15.96 -0.81 -2.14
N LYS A 170 17.07 -0.98 -1.40
CA LYS A 170 17.17 -2.02 -0.38
C LYS A 170 16.53 -1.55 0.93
N ARG A 171 15.80 -2.45 1.57
CA ARG A 171 15.23 -2.22 2.88
C ARG A 171 16.36 -2.13 3.92
N SER A 172 16.40 -1.03 4.70
CA SER A 172 17.46 -0.74 5.67
C SER A 172 17.05 -1.00 7.13
N PHE A 173 15.87 -1.60 7.39
CA PHE A 173 15.32 -1.87 8.73
C PHE A 173 14.64 -3.23 8.81
#